data_4c7808c77ff393d82b76e71af8387b75
#
_entry.id   4c7808c77ff393d82b76e71af8387b75
#
_cell.length_a   1.000
_cell.length_b   1.000
_cell.length_c   1.000
_cell.angle_alpha   90.00
_cell.angle_beta   90.00
_cell.angle_gamma   90.00
#
_symmetry.space_group_name_H-M   'P 1'
#
loop_
_entity.id
_entity.type
_entity.pdbx_description
1 polymer ?
#
loop_
_entity_poly.entity_id
_entity_poly.type
_entity_poly.pdbx_seq_one_letter_code
_entity_poly.pdbx_strand_id
1 'polypeptide(L)'
;MDTVETLEGKINRSDYKILIVDDVVSNVLLLKILLTNEKFQVCTANNGTACIEMARKEHPDLILLDVMMPDMNGFDTATVLKKEEGTKDIPIIFLTALNTPQDLVHGFQVGASDFLTKPFNKEELVMRVTQQISLVAAKRIIEKQNQELLATLTNRDKMYSVIAHDLRSPMA
;
A
#
# COMPACT_ATOMS: atom_id res chain seq x y z
N MET A 1 18.99 -11.84 -5.14
CA MET A 1 18.88 -10.93 -6.29
C MET A 1 17.80 -11.39 -7.27
N ASP A 2 17.73 -12.66 -7.56
CA ASP A 2 16.83 -13.20 -8.58
C ASP A 2 15.32 -13.17 -8.25
N THR A 3 14.96 -13.07 -6.97
CA THR A 3 13.54 -13.11 -6.54
C THR A 3 12.81 -11.78 -6.72
N VAL A 4 13.49 -10.66 -6.62
CA VAL A 4 12.89 -9.32 -6.74
C VAL A 4 12.71 -8.97 -8.22
N GLU A 5 13.71 -9.22 -9.04
CA GLU A 5 13.63 -9.04 -10.51
C GLU A 5 12.54 -9.92 -11.14
N THR A 6 12.33 -11.13 -10.60
CA THR A 6 11.29 -12.05 -11.09
C THR A 6 9.88 -11.59 -10.71
N LEU A 7 9.73 -10.88 -9.59
CA LEU A 7 8.43 -10.31 -9.18
C LEU A 7 8.09 -9.04 -9.97
N GLU A 8 9.06 -8.17 -10.22
CA GLU A 8 8.84 -6.96 -11.01
C GLU A 8 8.39 -7.25 -12.44
N GLY A 9 8.92 -8.30 -13.05
CA GLY A 9 8.47 -8.75 -14.38
C GLY A 9 7.10 -9.39 -14.42
N LYS A 10 6.54 -9.79 -13.27
CA LYS A 10 5.22 -10.42 -13.15
C LYS A 10 4.12 -9.47 -12.68
N ILE A 11 4.46 -8.26 -12.25
CA ILE A 11 3.49 -7.29 -11.76
C ILE A 11 2.88 -6.52 -12.93
N ASN A 12 1.57 -6.66 -13.10
CA ASN A 12 0.84 -5.81 -14.03
C ASN A 12 0.50 -4.49 -13.33
N ARG A 13 1.23 -3.43 -13.66
CA ARG A 13 1.07 -2.11 -13.06
C ARG A 13 -0.35 -1.55 -13.20
N SER A 14 -1.07 -1.92 -14.25
CA SER A 14 -2.45 -1.47 -14.46
C SER A 14 -3.45 -2.03 -13.44
N ASP A 15 -3.06 -3.03 -12.66
CA ASP A 15 -3.88 -3.57 -11.57
C ASP A 15 -3.73 -2.78 -10.26
N TYR A 16 -2.82 -1.81 -10.21
CA TYR A 16 -2.50 -1.06 -9.00
C TYR A 16 -2.89 0.41 -9.14
N LYS A 17 -3.50 0.95 -8.09
CA LYS A 17 -3.98 2.33 -8.02
C LYS A 17 -3.15 3.12 -7.02
N ILE A 18 -2.72 4.30 -7.44
CA ILE A 18 -1.93 5.23 -6.63
C ILE A 18 -2.75 6.49 -6.38
N LEU A 19 -2.90 6.86 -5.12
CA LEU A 19 -3.52 8.12 -4.72
C LEU A 19 -2.43 9.18 -4.58
N ILE A 20 -2.55 10.27 -5.32
CA ILE A 20 -1.65 11.43 -5.26
C ILE A 20 -2.32 12.55 -4.47
N VAL A 21 -1.65 13.04 -3.44
CA VAL A 21 -2.16 14.10 -2.57
C VAL A 21 -1.16 15.24 -2.46
N ASP A 22 -1.53 16.38 -3.01
CA ASP A 22 -0.76 17.62 -2.96
C ASP A 22 -1.74 18.80 -3.13
N ASP A 23 -1.53 19.89 -2.41
CA ASP A 23 -2.36 21.09 -2.51
C ASP A 23 -2.03 21.95 -3.74
N VAL A 24 -0.88 21.71 -4.37
CA VAL A 24 -0.45 22.39 -5.59
C VAL A 24 -0.89 21.59 -6.81
N VAL A 25 -1.82 22.13 -7.57
CA VAL A 25 -2.43 21.45 -8.74
C VAL A 25 -1.40 21.03 -9.78
N SER A 26 -0.38 21.85 -10.03
CA SER A 26 0.67 21.51 -11.00
C SER A 26 1.51 20.31 -10.57
N ASN A 27 1.74 20.13 -9.27
CA ASN A 27 2.43 18.96 -8.74
C ASN A 27 1.61 17.69 -8.93
N VAL A 28 0.33 17.75 -8.62
CA VAL A 28 -0.61 16.63 -8.83
C VAL A 28 -0.64 16.22 -10.30
N LEU A 29 -0.75 17.20 -11.20
CA LEU A 29 -0.81 16.96 -12.63
C LEU A 29 0.47 16.30 -13.15
N LEU A 30 1.63 16.79 -12.73
CA LEU A 30 2.92 16.22 -13.11
C LEU A 30 3.04 14.75 -12.65
N LEU A 31 2.76 14.47 -11.40
CA LEU A 31 2.80 13.12 -10.84
C LEU A 31 1.81 12.19 -11.54
N LYS A 32 0.61 12.69 -11.82
CA LYS A 32 -0.42 11.93 -12.55
C LYS A 32 0.07 11.53 -13.93
N ILE A 33 0.66 12.46 -14.69
CA ILE A 33 1.22 12.18 -16.01
C ILE A 33 2.34 11.13 -15.92
N LEU A 34 3.29 11.31 -15.01
CA LEU A 34 4.41 10.39 -14.85
C LEU A 34 3.95 8.97 -14.52
N LEU A 35 3.04 8.83 -13.57
CA LEU A 35 2.57 7.51 -13.12
C LEU A 35 1.61 6.86 -14.11
N THR A 36 0.80 7.64 -14.81
CA THR A 36 -0.06 7.12 -15.89
C THR A 36 0.79 6.60 -17.05
N ASN A 37 1.87 7.29 -17.39
CA ASN A 37 2.81 6.82 -18.42
C ASN A 37 3.48 5.49 -18.02
N GLU A 38 3.65 5.25 -16.73
CA GLU A 38 4.16 3.99 -16.18
C GLU A 38 3.08 2.91 -16.04
N LYS A 39 1.87 3.15 -16.55
CA LYS A 39 0.74 2.21 -16.59
C LYS A 39 0.00 2.01 -15.27
N PHE A 40 0.26 2.81 -14.23
CA PHE A 40 -0.51 2.78 -13.01
C PHE A 40 -1.87 3.45 -13.17
N GLN A 41 -2.87 2.97 -12.42
CA GLN A 41 -4.10 3.72 -12.21
C GLN A 41 -3.82 4.84 -11.19
N VAL A 42 -4.43 5.99 -11.37
CA VAL A 42 -4.19 7.18 -10.53
C VAL A 42 -5.52 7.80 -10.10
N CYS A 43 -5.63 8.11 -8.83
CA CYS A 43 -6.64 9.02 -8.28
C CYS A 43 -5.93 10.14 -7.51
N THR A 44 -6.62 11.25 -7.29
CA THR A 44 -6.02 12.47 -6.74
C THR A 44 -6.86 13.07 -5.64
N ALA A 45 -6.21 13.75 -4.70
CA ALA A 45 -6.82 14.60 -3.70
C ALA A 45 -5.95 15.84 -3.48
N ASN A 46 -6.54 16.92 -3.04
CA ASN A 46 -5.84 18.22 -2.92
C ASN A 46 -5.68 18.70 -1.46
N ASN A 47 -6.09 17.91 -0.50
CA ASN A 47 -5.92 18.19 0.93
C ASN A 47 -6.04 16.89 1.74
N GLY A 48 -5.76 17.01 3.05
CA GLY A 48 -5.78 15.84 3.95
C GLY A 48 -7.16 15.20 4.11
N THR A 49 -8.21 16.01 4.25
CA THR A 49 -9.59 15.52 4.37
C THR A 49 -10.03 14.76 3.12
N ALA A 50 -9.77 15.34 1.95
CA ALA A 50 -10.07 14.69 0.67
C ALA A 50 -9.25 13.40 0.47
N CYS A 51 -8.01 13.39 0.94
CA CYS A 51 -7.17 12.18 0.94
C CYS A 51 -7.82 11.04 1.72
N ILE A 52 -8.27 11.31 2.94
CA ILE A 52 -8.90 10.32 3.79
C ILE A 52 -10.19 9.78 3.15
N GLU A 53 -11.03 10.65 2.63
CA GLU A 53 -12.27 10.26 1.93
C GLU A 53 -11.96 9.41 0.69
N MET A 54 -10.99 9.83 -0.12
CA MET A 54 -10.59 9.11 -1.32
C MET A 54 -9.98 7.74 -0.99
N ALA A 55 -9.18 7.65 0.07
CA ALA A 55 -8.60 6.39 0.51
C ALA A 55 -9.68 5.39 0.97
N ARG A 56 -10.70 5.88 1.66
CA ARG A 56 -11.85 5.05 2.08
C ARG A 56 -12.67 4.54 0.91
N LYS A 57 -12.85 5.39 -0.10
CA LYS A 57 -13.70 5.10 -1.27
C LYS A 57 -12.98 4.22 -2.28
N GLU A 58 -11.77 4.59 -2.66
CA GLU A 58 -11.03 4.01 -3.78
C GLU A 58 -10.11 2.85 -3.37
N HIS A 59 -9.79 2.72 -2.10
CA HIS A 59 -8.86 1.70 -1.58
C HIS A 59 -7.56 1.62 -2.41
N PRO A 60 -6.80 2.73 -2.51
CA PRO A 60 -5.57 2.72 -3.31
C PRO A 60 -4.55 1.74 -2.74
N ASP A 61 -3.64 1.31 -3.59
CA ASP A 61 -2.56 0.39 -3.21
C ASP A 61 -1.35 1.12 -2.64
N LEU A 62 -1.24 2.41 -2.91
CA LEU A 62 -0.18 3.29 -2.45
C LEU A 62 -0.70 4.73 -2.39
N ILE A 63 -0.23 5.49 -1.40
CA ILE A 63 -0.52 6.93 -1.28
C ILE A 63 0.78 7.70 -1.37
N LEU A 64 0.85 8.66 -2.30
CA LEU A 64 1.88 9.69 -2.36
C LEU A 64 1.31 10.93 -1.70
N LEU A 65 1.87 11.33 -0.58
CA LEU A 65 1.28 12.32 0.32
C LEU A 65 2.27 13.45 0.60
N ASP A 66 1.92 14.66 0.15
CA ASP A 66 2.67 15.85 0.49
C ASP A 66 2.56 16.14 2.01
N VAL A 67 3.67 16.49 2.62
CA VAL A 67 3.71 16.85 4.05
C VAL A 67 3.18 18.27 4.29
N MET A 68 3.59 19.21 3.45
CA MET A 68 3.28 20.63 3.62
C MET A 68 1.98 21.01 2.94
N MET A 69 0.88 20.85 3.64
CA MET A 69 -0.46 21.25 3.17
C MET A 69 -1.14 22.14 4.21
N PRO A 70 -1.99 23.07 3.80
CA PRO A 70 -2.76 23.90 4.74
C PRO A 70 -3.80 23.06 5.49
N ASP A 71 -4.21 23.54 6.67
CA ASP A 71 -5.21 22.97 7.58
C ASP A 71 -4.75 21.64 8.19
N MET A 72 -4.71 20.57 7.42
CA MET A 72 -4.23 19.24 7.84
C MET A 72 -2.98 18.88 7.04
N ASN A 73 -1.82 18.79 7.69
CA ASN A 73 -0.59 18.40 7.02
C ASN A 73 -0.54 16.88 6.73
N GLY A 74 0.48 16.45 5.99
CA GLY A 74 0.62 15.03 5.62
C GLY A 74 0.81 14.10 6.81
N PHE A 75 1.49 14.53 7.86
CA PHE A 75 1.68 13.72 9.07
C PHE A 75 0.35 13.49 9.81
N ASP A 76 -0.46 14.53 9.95
CA ASP A 76 -1.80 14.42 10.55
C ASP A 76 -2.71 13.50 9.74
N THR A 77 -2.67 13.64 8.42
CA THR A 77 -3.42 12.80 7.48
C THR A 77 -3.02 11.33 7.63
N ALA A 78 -1.72 11.05 7.65
CA ALA A 78 -1.20 9.70 7.81
C ALA A 78 -1.60 9.10 9.16
N THR A 79 -1.59 9.89 10.22
CA THR A 79 -2.01 9.45 11.56
C THR A 79 -3.45 8.96 11.56
N VAL A 80 -4.35 9.68 10.90
CA VAL A 80 -5.75 9.25 10.76
C VAL A 80 -5.86 7.97 9.94
N LEU A 81 -5.20 7.90 8.78
CA LEU A 81 -5.22 6.74 7.91
C LEU A 81 -4.72 5.47 8.61
N LYS A 82 -3.67 5.58 9.41
CA LYS A 82 -3.06 4.43 10.12
C LYS A 82 -3.87 3.93 11.30
N LYS A 83 -4.85 4.68 11.78
CA LYS A 83 -5.77 4.27 12.85
C LYS A 83 -7.02 3.56 12.37
N GLU A 84 -7.38 3.67 11.09
CA GLU A 84 -8.58 3.07 10.53
C GLU A 84 -8.30 1.70 9.91
N GLU A 85 -9.14 0.72 10.19
CA GLU A 85 -8.99 -0.65 9.68
C GLU A 85 -8.94 -0.73 8.15
N GLY A 86 -9.73 0.08 7.46
CA GLY A 86 -9.82 0.06 5.99
C GLY A 86 -8.63 0.70 5.28
N THR A 87 -7.81 1.48 5.97
CA THR A 87 -6.73 2.27 5.36
C THR A 87 -5.36 2.08 6.02
N LYS A 88 -5.30 1.46 7.19
CA LYS A 88 -4.05 1.35 7.97
C LYS A 88 -2.92 0.60 7.26
N ASP A 89 -3.24 -0.34 6.38
CA ASP A 89 -2.26 -1.17 5.69
C ASP A 89 -1.80 -0.58 4.35
N ILE A 90 -2.39 0.52 3.91
CA ILE A 90 -1.97 1.20 2.67
C ILE A 90 -0.62 1.86 2.91
N PRO A 91 0.43 1.52 2.15
CA PRO A 91 1.72 2.17 2.28
C PRO A 91 1.65 3.64 1.87
N ILE A 92 2.42 4.47 2.56
CA ILE A 92 2.49 5.92 2.33
C ILE A 92 3.93 6.31 2.05
N ILE A 93 4.13 6.98 0.92
CA ILE A 93 5.38 7.69 0.61
C ILE A 93 5.12 9.18 0.83
N PHE A 94 5.84 9.80 1.76
CA PHE A 94 5.79 11.24 1.92
C PHE A 94 6.60 11.96 0.86
N LEU A 95 5.99 12.98 0.26
CA LEU A 95 6.66 13.91 -0.63
C LEU A 95 6.96 15.19 0.18
N THR A 96 8.23 15.54 0.34
CA THR A 96 8.56 16.61 1.27
C THR A 96 9.84 17.35 0.88
N ALA A 97 9.85 18.66 1.10
CA ALA A 97 11.08 19.45 1.15
C ALA A 97 11.77 19.38 2.52
N LEU A 98 11.11 18.81 3.52
CA LEU A 98 11.67 18.61 4.85
C LEU A 98 12.68 17.47 4.82
N ASN A 99 13.91 17.76 5.23
CA ASN A 99 15.00 16.78 5.19
C ASN A 99 15.79 16.70 6.50
N THR A 100 15.25 17.28 7.59
CA THR A 100 15.90 17.16 8.89
C THR A 100 15.74 15.74 9.43
N PRO A 101 16.72 15.23 10.23
CA PRO A 101 16.57 13.93 10.86
C PRO A 101 15.32 13.81 11.72
N GLN A 102 14.91 14.88 12.40
CA GLN A 102 13.70 14.89 13.24
C GLN A 102 12.43 14.69 12.42
N ASP A 103 12.33 15.35 11.25
CA ASP A 103 11.18 15.21 10.35
C ASP A 103 11.06 13.79 9.80
N LEU A 104 12.18 13.19 9.40
CA LEU A 104 12.23 11.82 8.92
C LEU A 104 11.80 10.82 10.00
N VAL A 105 12.31 10.97 11.22
CA VAL A 105 11.94 10.12 12.36
C VAL A 105 10.44 10.26 12.65
N HIS A 106 9.92 11.49 12.69
CA HIS A 106 8.50 11.73 12.91
C HIS A 106 7.63 11.06 11.85
N GLY A 107 8.02 11.18 10.59
CA GLY A 107 7.30 10.55 9.48
C GLY A 107 7.25 9.02 9.60
N PHE A 108 8.35 8.37 9.93
CA PHE A 108 8.36 6.93 10.17
C PHE A 108 7.53 6.54 11.40
N GLN A 109 7.54 7.35 12.45
CA GLN A 109 6.71 7.11 13.64
C GLN A 109 5.21 7.15 13.35
N VAL A 110 4.76 8.02 12.43
CA VAL A 110 3.34 8.06 12.03
C VAL A 110 2.98 7.00 10.98
N GLY A 111 3.93 6.18 10.55
CA GLY A 111 3.69 5.01 9.72
C GLY A 111 4.06 5.15 8.25
N ALA A 112 4.95 6.08 7.89
CA ALA A 112 5.47 6.16 6.52
C ALA A 112 6.23 4.90 6.13
N SER A 113 6.02 4.46 4.90
CA SER A 113 6.80 3.38 4.29
C SER A 113 8.08 3.88 3.66
N ASP A 114 8.08 5.10 3.14
CA ASP A 114 9.23 5.73 2.50
C ASP A 114 9.06 7.25 2.41
N PHE A 115 10.10 7.92 1.98
CA PHE A 115 10.15 9.37 1.73
C PHE A 115 10.72 9.64 0.34
N LEU A 116 10.24 10.72 -0.27
CA LEU A 116 10.78 11.27 -1.50
C LEU A 116 10.99 12.77 -1.31
N THR A 117 12.25 13.20 -1.26
CA THR A 117 12.61 14.59 -1.01
C THR A 117 12.47 15.43 -2.29
N LYS A 118 11.78 16.54 -2.20
CA LYS A 118 11.68 17.52 -3.30
C LYS A 118 12.96 18.38 -3.38
N PRO A 119 13.48 18.68 -4.57
CA PRO A 119 13.05 18.18 -5.87
C PRO A 119 13.47 16.73 -6.11
N PHE A 120 12.66 15.96 -6.79
CA PHE A 120 12.97 14.59 -7.18
C PHE A 120 12.92 14.44 -8.70
N ASN A 121 13.61 13.44 -9.23
CA ASN A 121 13.53 13.10 -10.65
C ASN A 121 12.53 11.95 -10.89
N LYS A 122 12.20 11.74 -12.17
CA LYS A 122 11.26 10.69 -12.58
C LYS A 122 11.76 9.30 -12.17
N GLU A 123 13.04 9.04 -12.38
CA GLU A 123 13.65 7.73 -12.12
C GLU A 123 13.56 7.36 -10.65
N GLU A 124 13.83 8.30 -9.74
CA GLU A 124 13.72 8.10 -8.30
C GLU A 124 12.26 7.85 -7.88
N LEU A 125 11.32 8.65 -8.39
CA LEU A 125 9.89 8.47 -8.15
C LEU A 125 9.42 7.07 -8.56
N VAL A 126 9.72 6.68 -9.80
CA VAL A 126 9.30 5.39 -10.35
C VAL A 126 9.93 4.24 -9.58
N MET A 127 11.20 4.34 -9.23
CA MET A 127 11.89 3.32 -8.42
C MET A 127 11.22 3.12 -7.07
N ARG A 128 10.93 4.19 -6.33
CA ARG A 128 10.32 4.09 -5.00
C ARG A 128 8.88 3.61 -5.07
N VAL A 129 8.11 4.08 -6.02
CA VAL A 129 6.74 3.60 -6.26
C VAL A 129 6.73 2.12 -6.61
N THR A 130 7.56 1.70 -7.55
CA THR A 130 7.65 0.30 -7.97
C THR A 130 8.08 -0.60 -6.82
N GLN A 131 9.01 -0.17 -6.00
CA GLN A 131 9.44 -0.89 -4.81
C GLN A 131 8.28 -1.12 -3.82
N GLN A 132 7.49 -0.10 -3.54
CA GLN A 132 6.34 -0.22 -2.65
C GLN A 132 5.24 -1.11 -3.24
N ILE A 133 4.96 -0.99 -4.52
CA ILE A 133 3.98 -1.86 -5.20
C ILE A 133 4.45 -3.32 -5.20
N SER A 134 5.74 -3.57 -5.38
CA SER A 134 6.31 -4.92 -5.29
C SER A 134 6.12 -5.53 -3.90
N LEU A 135 6.27 -4.73 -2.84
CA LEU A 135 6.01 -5.17 -1.46
C LEU A 135 4.51 -5.47 -1.24
N VAL A 136 3.61 -4.64 -1.76
CA VAL A 136 2.17 -4.87 -1.72
C VAL A 136 1.81 -6.19 -2.42
N ALA A 137 2.36 -6.41 -3.61
CA ALA A 137 2.12 -7.63 -4.39
C ALA A 137 2.63 -8.88 -3.66
N ALA A 138 3.84 -8.83 -3.10
CA ALA A 138 4.42 -9.93 -2.33
C ALA A 138 3.58 -10.27 -1.10
N LYS A 139 3.13 -9.25 -0.37
CA LYS A 139 2.25 -9.42 0.80
C LYS A 139 0.94 -10.11 0.45
N ARG A 140 0.30 -9.70 -0.65
CA ARG A 140 -0.95 -10.31 -1.14
C ARG A 140 -0.77 -11.77 -1.54
N ILE A 141 0.35 -12.11 -2.16
CA ILE A 141 0.68 -13.50 -2.51
C ILE A 141 0.83 -14.35 -1.25
N ILE A 142 1.56 -13.86 -0.24
CA ILE A 142 1.76 -14.55 1.04
C ILE A 142 0.44 -14.75 1.77
N GLU A 143 -0.40 -13.72 1.86
CA GLU A 143 -1.72 -13.80 2.50
C GLU A 143 -2.62 -14.82 1.81
N LYS A 144 -2.62 -14.84 0.48
CA LYS A 144 -3.39 -15.82 -0.31
C LYS A 144 -2.90 -17.25 -0.06
N GLN A 145 -1.58 -17.49 -0.06
CA GLN A 145 -1.00 -18.79 0.24
C GLN A 145 -1.33 -19.24 1.67
N ASN A 146 -1.28 -18.36 2.65
CA ASN A 146 -1.66 -18.64 4.04
C ASN A 146 -3.14 -19.01 4.16
N GLN A 147 -4.04 -18.32 3.47
CA GLN A 147 -5.47 -18.63 3.46
C GLN A 147 -5.74 -20.01 2.82
N GLU A 148 -5.09 -20.32 1.71
CA GLU A 148 -5.19 -21.62 1.03
C GLU A 148 -4.66 -22.75 1.92
N LEU A 149 -3.54 -22.52 2.61
CA LEU A 149 -2.97 -23.50 3.55
C LEU A 149 -3.89 -23.74 4.73
N LEU A 150 -4.44 -22.70 5.34
CA LEU A 150 -5.41 -22.81 6.44
C LEU A 150 -6.67 -23.55 6.02
N ALA A 151 -7.20 -23.27 4.83
CA ALA A 151 -8.35 -23.99 4.27
C ALA A 151 -8.04 -25.48 4.08
N THR A 152 -6.86 -25.80 3.57
CA THR A 152 -6.39 -27.19 3.39
C THR A 152 -6.27 -27.91 4.72
N LEU A 153 -5.68 -27.30 5.74
CA LEU A 153 -5.56 -27.86 7.09
C LEU A 153 -6.94 -28.08 7.74
N THR A 154 -7.85 -27.13 7.61
CA THR A 154 -9.21 -27.24 8.13
C THR A 154 -9.96 -28.40 7.47
N ASN A 155 -9.88 -28.55 6.15
CA ASN A 155 -10.47 -29.67 5.44
C ASN A 155 -9.87 -31.00 5.85
N ARG A 156 -8.56 -31.05 6.07
CA ARG A 156 -7.85 -32.25 6.55
C ARG A 156 -8.32 -32.65 7.93
N ASP A 157 -8.45 -31.70 8.86
CA ASP A 157 -8.96 -31.95 10.22
C ASP A 157 -10.40 -32.45 10.21
N LYS A 158 -11.26 -31.89 9.36
CA LYS A 158 -12.62 -32.37 9.17
C LYS A 158 -12.66 -33.79 8.65
N MET A 159 -11.80 -34.13 7.69
CA MET A 159 -11.68 -35.48 7.14
C MET A 159 -11.28 -36.48 8.22
N TYR A 160 -10.28 -36.18 9.04
CA TYR A 160 -9.87 -37.04 10.15
C TYR A 160 -10.99 -37.21 11.19
N SER A 161 -11.74 -36.18 11.49
CA SER A 161 -12.87 -36.26 12.42
C SER A 161 -13.99 -37.18 11.88
N VAL A 162 -14.30 -37.09 10.60
CA VAL A 162 -15.28 -37.97 9.95
C VAL A 162 -14.81 -39.43 9.96
N ILE A 163 -13.55 -39.69 9.59
CA ILE A 163 -12.98 -41.04 9.62
C ILE A 163 -13.01 -41.61 11.04
N ALA A 164 -12.60 -40.83 12.05
CA ALA A 164 -12.63 -41.25 13.44
C ALA A 164 -14.05 -41.61 13.92
N HIS A 165 -15.04 -40.82 13.53
CA HIS A 165 -16.45 -41.06 13.84
C HIS A 165 -16.93 -42.34 13.19
N ASP A 166 -16.66 -42.52 11.90
CA ASP A 166 -17.10 -43.69 11.13
C ASP A 166 -16.45 -45.00 11.66
N LEU A 167 -15.21 -44.93 12.13
CA LEU A 167 -14.53 -46.08 12.74
C LEU A 167 -15.06 -46.40 14.14
N ARG A 168 -15.64 -45.44 14.86
CA ARG A 168 -16.23 -45.68 16.17
C ARG A 168 -17.69 -46.15 16.08
N SER A 169 -18.41 -45.71 15.07
CA SER A 169 -19.84 -45.99 14.90
C SER A 169 -20.17 -47.48 14.76
N PRO A 170 -19.41 -48.35 14.01
CA PRO A 170 -19.68 -49.76 13.90
C PRO A 170 -19.40 -50.59 15.15
N MET A 171 -18.73 -50.02 16.12
CA MET A 171 -18.32 -50.70 17.36
C MET A 171 -19.35 -50.55 18.50
N ALA A 172 -20.39 -49.79 18.25
CA ALA A 172 -21.50 -49.59 19.17
C ALA A 172 -22.61 -50.56 18.83
#